data_1f73f0f26e30826e62604d3c059982aa
#
_entry.id   1f73f0f26e30826e62604d3c059982aa
#
_cell.length_a   1.000
_cell.length_b   1.000
_cell.length_c   1.000
_cell.angle_alpha   90.00
_cell.angle_beta   90.00
_cell.angle_gamma   90.00
#
_symmetry.space_group_name_H-M   'P 1'
#
loop_
_entity.id
_entity.type
_entity.pdbx_description
1 polymer ?
#
loop_
_entity_poly.entity_id
_entity_poly.type
_entity_poly.pdbx_seq_one_letter_code
_entity_poly.pdbx_strand_id
1 'polypeptide(L)'
;MDARSYAAAVGNRARGGGVECPEYYPNAEITFMNLANIHTIRQSHQKLRALLHSQPETTSATWFSQLDVTKWLHHLSGLIKASAKVCTALHHEQRPVIVHCSDGWDRTPQIVALAELMMDPYYRSIDGFQVRFIQHYFNSSTLRYI
;
A
#
# COMPACT_ATOMS: atom_id res chain seq x y z
N MET A 1 9.34 -6.48 3.02
CA MET A 1 8.09 -5.87 3.51
C MET A 1 6.91 -6.43 2.74
N ASP A 2 6.10 -7.24 3.42
CA ASP A 2 4.90 -7.86 2.81
C ASP A 2 3.67 -6.96 3.01
N ALA A 3 3.08 -6.50 1.92
CA ALA A 3 1.89 -5.66 1.97
C ALA A 3 0.65 -6.38 2.51
N ARG A 4 0.65 -7.71 2.52
CA ARG A 4 -0.45 -8.53 3.03
C ARG A 4 -0.50 -8.52 4.56
N SER A 5 -1.61 -9.03 5.11
CA SER A 5 -1.64 -9.50 6.50
C SER A 5 -0.97 -10.87 6.61
N TYR A 6 -0.45 -11.18 7.79
CA TYR A 6 0.10 -12.51 8.07
C TYR A 6 -0.89 -13.63 7.77
N ALA A 7 -2.14 -13.47 8.17
CA ALA A 7 -3.20 -14.45 7.90
C ALA A 7 -3.41 -14.68 6.38
N ALA A 8 -3.41 -13.61 5.58
CA ALA A 8 -3.53 -13.72 4.13
C ALA A 8 -2.30 -14.39 3.50
N ALA A 9 -1.08 -14.10 3.99
CA ALA A 9 0.13 -14.72 3.53
C ALA A 9 0.15 -16.23 3.82
N VAL A 10 -0.23 -16.63 5.03
CA VAL A 10 -0.36 -18.06 5.40
C VAL A 10 -1.45 -18.76 4.59
N GLY A 11 -2.60 -18.11 4.39
CA GLY A 11 -3.69 -18.67 3.57
C GLY A 11 -3.32 -18.94 2.12
N ASN A 12 -2.32 -18.23 1.57
CA ASN A 12 -1.83 -18.45 0.22
C ASN A 12 -0.91 -19.68 0.08
N ARG A 13 -0.53 -20.34 1.17
CA ARG A 13 0.33 -21.56 1.12
C ARG A 13 -0.29 -22.66 0.26
N ALA A 14 -1.59 -22.82 0.31
CA ALA A 14 -2.30 -23.82 -0.50
C ALA A 14 -2.20 -23.56 -2.02
N ARG A 15 -1.79 -22.34 -2.42
CA ARG A 15 -1.60 -21.93 -3.82
C ARG A 15 -0.14 -21.78 -4.22
N GLY A 16 0.78 -22.37 -3.45
CA GLY A 16 2.22 -22.26 -3.70
C GLY A 16 2.87 -20.95 -3.23
N GLY A 17 2.10 -20.07 -2.56
CA GLY A 17 2.64 -18.88 -1.89
C GLY A 17 3.03 -19.18 -0.44
N GLY A 18 3.14 -18.13 0.36
CA GLY A 18 3.42 -18.28 1.78
C GLY A 18 4.19 -17.10 2.35
N VAL A 19 5.04 -17.39 3.28
CA VAL A 19 5.94 -16.46 3.96
C VAL A 19 7.35 -16.98 3.77
N GLU A 20 8.31 -16.10 3.60
CA GLU A 20 9.74 -16.43 3.54
C GLU A 20 10.14 -17.19 4.81
N CYS A 21 10.92 -18.26 4.63
CA CYS A 21 11.40 -19.07 5.74
C CYS A 21 12.64 -18.40 6.38
N PRO A 22 12.62 -18.07 7.68
CA PRO A 22 13.76 -17.45 8.36
C PRO A 22 15.04 -18.29 8.27
N GLU A 23 14.93 -19.61 8.11
CA GLU A 23 16.08 -20.51 7.97
C GLU A 23 16.85 -20.25 6.66
N TYR A 24 16.15 -19.85 5.59
CA TYR A 24 16.77 -19.49 4.31
C TYR A 24 17.26 -18.04 4.25
N TYR A 25 16.70 -17.19 5.11
CA TYR A 25 16.99 -15.75 5.13
C TYR A 25 17.31 -15.28 6.57
N PRO A 26 18.40 -15.77 7.19
CA PRO A 26 18.68 -15.55 8.62
C PRO A 26 18.90 -14.06 8.95
N ASN A 27 19.28 -13.23 7.98
CA ASN A 27 19.52 -11.78 8.16
C ASN A 27 18.37 -10.92 7.67
N ALA A 28 17.23 -11.51 7.29
CA ALA A 28 16.07 -10.78 6.81
C ALA A 28 15.04 -10.59 7.92
N GLU A 29 14.52 -9.37 8.00
CA GLU A 29 13.37 -9.04 8.83
C GLU A 29 12.11 -8.97 7.95
N ILE A 30 11.07 -9.71 8.32
CA ILE A 30 9.80 -9.71 7.60
C ILE A 30 8.80 -8.85 8.36
N THR A 31 8.27 -7.83 7.70
CA THR A 31 7.22 -6.97 8.25
C THR A 31 5.96 -7.04 7.43
N PHE A 32 4.84 -7.37 8.07
CA PHE A 32 3.51 -7.35 7.45
C PHE A 32 2.87 -5.98 7.57
N MET A 33 2.46 -5.38 6.45
CA MET A 33 1.87 -4.04 6.40
C MET A 33 0.35 -4.04 6.55
N ASN A 34 -0.28 -5.20 6.47
CA ASN A 34 -1.73 -5.39 6.65
C ASN A 34 -2.60 -4.50 5.75
N LEU A 35 -2.16 -4.24 4.52
CA LEU A 35 -2.93 -3.44 3.57
C LEU A 35 -4.06 -4.26 2.95
N ALA A 36 -5.22 -3.63 2.80
CA ALA A 36 -6.39 -4.22 2.18
C ALA A 36 -6.15 -4.52 0.69
N ASN A 37 -6.85 -5.53 0.18
CA ASN A 37 -6.81 -5.87 -1.24
C ASN A 37 -7.68 -4.91 -2.07
N ILE A 38 -7.56 -5.00 -3.40
CA ILE A 38 -8.26 -4.14 -4.36
C ILE A 38 -9.80 -4.18 -4.19
N HIS A 39 -10.38 -5.32 -3.82
CA HIS A 39 -11.83 -5.44 -3.64
C HIS A 39 -12.32 -4.64 -2.44
N THR A 40 -11.59 -4.71 -1.31
CA THR A 40 -11.88 -3.93 -0.11
C THR A 40 -11.72 -2.43 -0.37
N ILE A 41 -10.66 -2.03 -1.07
CA ILE A 41 -10.44 -0.63 -1.45
C ILE A 41 -11.56 -0.12 -2.36
N ARG A 42 -11.97 -0.91 -3.35
CA ARG A 42 -13.10 -0.58 -4.23
C ARG A 42 -14.39 -0.34 -3.45
N GLN A 43 -14.72 -1.25 -2.52
CA GLN A 43 -15.91 -1.10 -1.67
C GLN A 43 -15.84 0.16 -0.79
N SER A 44 -14.69 0.42 -0.20
CA SER A 44 -14.44 1.62 0.61
C SER A 44 -14.65 2.89 -0.21
N HIS A 45 -14.09 2.96 -1.43
CA HIS A 45 -14.28 4.07 -2.36
C HIS A 45 -15.75 4.24 -2.78
N GLN A 46 -16.47 3.16 -3.05
CA GLN A 46 -17.90 3.22 -3.39
C GLN A 46 -18.74 3.80 -2.24
N LYS A 47 -18.45 3.38 -0.99
CA LYS A 47 -19.11 3.94 0.20
C LYS A 47 -18.80 5.43 0.38
N LEU A 48 -17.53 5.83 0.21
CA LEU A 48 -17.15 7.23 0.25
C LEU A 48 -17.89 8.04 -0.82
N ARG A 49 -17.91 7.55 -2.05
CA ARG A 49 -18.61 8.22 -3.16
C ARG A 49 -20.10 8.37 -2.87
N ALA A 50 -20.76 7.34 -2.36
CA ALA A 50 -22.16 7.39 -1.97
C ALA A 50 -22.40 8.47 -0.88
N LEU A 51 -21.54 8.53 0.14
CA LEU A 51 -21.61 9.54 1.19
C LEU A 51 -21.47 10.97 0.63
N LEU A 52 -20.53 11.19 -0.30
CA LEU A 52 -20.30 12.51 -0.90
C LEU A 52 -21.45 12.97 -1.82
N HIS A 53 -22.23 12.04 -2.36
CA HIS A 53 -23.41 12.33 -3.20
C HIS A 53 -24.71 12.41 -2.37
N SER A 54 -24.72 11.99 -1.12
CA SER A 54 -25.89 12.13 -0.26
C SER A 54 -26.10 13.60 0.12
N GLN A 55 -27.37 14.03 0.15
CA GLN A 55 -27.69 15.40 0.54
C GLN A 55 -27.42 15.63 2.04
N PRO A 56 -26.90 16.80 2.44
CA PRO A 56 -26.49 17.06 3.82
C PRO A 56 -27.68 17.46 4.72
N GLU A 57 -28.61 16.56 4.96
CA GLU A 57 -29.56 16.69 6.08
C GLU A 57 -28.94 16.26 7.42
N THR A 58 -27.70 15.81 7.38
CA THR A 58 -26.99 15.25 8.52
C THR A 58 -26.19 16.32 9.26
N THR A 59 -26.29 16.31 10.58
CA THR A 59 -25.40 17.09 11.45
C THR A 59 -23.94 16.71 11.17
N SER A 60 -23.00 17.63 11.36
CA SER A 60 -21.57 17.39 11.15
C SER A 60 -21.04 16.15 11.88
N ALA A 61 -21.53 15.89 13.09
CA ALA A 61 -21.15 14.70 13.87
C ALA A 61 -21.57 13.38 13.19
N THR A 62 -22.76 13.35 12.63
CA THR A 62 -23.27 12.17 11.90
C THR A 62 -22.50 11.95 10.61
N TRP A 63 -22.11 13.03 9.92
CA TRP A 63 -21.31 12.94 8.71
C TRP A 63 -19.92 12.34 8.97
N PHE A 64 -19.21 12.77 10.02
CA PHE A 64 -17.91 12.20 10.38
C PHE A 64 -18.01 10.72 10.78
N SER A 65 -19.06 10.34 11.48
CA SER A 65 -19.31 8.93 11.80
C SER A 65 -19.53 8.08 10.54
N GLN A 66 -20.27 8.60 9.56
CA GLN A 66 -20.48 7.94 8.28
C GLN A 66 -19.18 7.86 7.45
N LEU A 67 -18.36 8.91 7.48
CA LEU A 67 -17.03 8.91 6.85
C LEU A 67 -16.14 7.80 7.44
N ASP A 68 -16.12 7.64 8.77
CA ASP A 68 -15.35 6.57 9.41
C ASP A 68 -15.83 5.17 8.99
N VAL A 69 -17.13 4.97 8.82
CA VAL A 69 -17.70 3.70 8.33
C VAL A 69 -17.21 3.35 6.93
N THR A 70 -16.85 4.32 6.10
CA THR A 70 -16.27 4.03 4.77
C THR A 70 -14.89 3.37 4.84
N LYS A 71 -14.16 3.56 5.91
CA LYS A 71 -12.75 3.15 6.13
C LYS A 71 -11.75 3.71 5.11
N TRP A 72 -12.15 4.67 4.28
CA TRP A 72 -11.27 5.23 3.25
C TRP A 72 -10.03 5.89 3.84
N LEU A 73 -10.19 6.76 4.84
CA LEU A 73 -9.07 7.41 5.51
C LEU A 73 -8.18 6.44 6.26
N HIS A 74 -8.75 5.35 6.80
CA HIS A 74 -7.99 4.28 7.41
C HIS A 74 -7.06 3.60 6.40
N HIS A 75 -7.55 3.31 5.19
CA HIS A 75 -6.74 2.71 4.12
C HIS A 75 -5.63 3.64 3.66
N LEU A 76 -5.92 4.94 3.49
CA LEU A 76 -4.89 5.95 3.15
C LEU A 76 -3.82 6.04 4.25
N SER A 77 -4.23 6.10 5.51
CA SER A 77 -3.30 6.13 6.64
C SER A 77 -2.41 4.87 6.68
N GLY A 78 -2.98 3.69 6.40
CA GLY A 78 -2.23 2.44 6.30
C GLY A 78 -1.16 2.49 5.21
N LEU A 79 -1.51 2.99 4.02
CA LEU A 79 -0.58 3.12 2.91
C LEU A 79 0.56 4.10 3.22
N ILE A 80 0.24 5.28 3.79
CA ILE A 80 1.25 6.27 4.20
C ILE A 80 2.22 5.66 5.23
N LYS A 81 1.70 4.96 6.24
CA LYS A 81 2.53 4.29 7.25
C LYS A 81 3.45 3.22 6.66
N ALA A 82 2.94 2.41 5.72
CA ALA A 82 3.72 1.40 5.04
C ALA A 82 4.88 2.03 4.23
N SER A 83 4.59 3.09 3.47
CA SER A 83 5.59 3.81 2.69
C SER A 83 6.62 4.52 3.56
N ALA A 84 6.19 5.15 4.66
CA ALA A 84 7.10 5.77 5.63
C ALA A 84 8.04 4.73 6.28
N LYS A 85 7.57 3.51 6.51
CA LYS A 85 8.43 2.44 7.03
C LYS A 85 9.49 2.00 6.03
N VAL A 86 9.17 1.97 4.73
CA VAL A 86 10.17 1.77 3.66
C VAL A 86 11.21 2.88 3.69
N CYS A 87 10.80 4.15 3.76
CA CYS A 87 11.71 5.29 3.85
C CYS A 87 12.63 5.21 5.07
N THR A 88 12.10 4.83 6.23
CA THR A 88 12.89 4.67 7.45
C THR A 88 13.97 3.59 7.28
N ALA A 89 13.60 2.42 6.76
CA ALA A 89 14.54 1.34 6.54
C ALA A 89 15.66 1.72 5.56
N LEU A 90 15.31 2.39 4.45
CA LEU A 90 16.29 2.80 3.43
C LEU A 90 17.16 3.96 3.91
N HIS A 91 16.56 5.02 4.48
CA HIS A 91 17.27 6.27 4.77
C HIS A 91 17.97 6.27 6.15
N HIS A 92 17.26 5.81 7.20
CA HIS A 92 17.79 5.84 8.57
C HIS A 92 18.55 4.56 8.94
N GLU A 93 18.02 3.41 8.54
CA GLU A 93 18.62 2.13 8.90
C GLU A 93 19.66 1.65 7.86
N GLN A 94 19.72 2.29 6.68
CA GLN A 94 20.62 1.94 5.56
C GLN A 94 20.49 0.46 5.15
N ARG A 95 19.28 -0.07 5.19
CA ARG A 95 18.97 -1.46 4.87
C ARG A 95 18.28 -1.56 3.51
N PRO A 96 18.67 -2.51 2.65
CA PRO A 96 17.93 -2.80 1.43
C PRO A 96 16.53 -3.32 1.78
N VAL A 97 15.52 -2.95 0.97
CA VAL A 97 14.12 -3.31 1.20
C VAL A 97 13.54 -3.98 -0.03
N ILE A 98 12.92 -5.15 0.17
CA ILE A 98 12.09 -5.79 -0.83
C ILE A 98 10.63 -5.58 -0.44
N VAL A 99 9.86 -4.93 -1.33
CA VAL A 99 8.42 -4.72 -1.14
C VAL A 99 7.66 -5.68 -2.04
N HIS A 100 6.76 -6.47 -1.47
CA HIS A 100 5.92 -7.36 -2.25
C HIS A 100 4.48 -7.46 -1.69
N CYS A 101 3.59 -8.05 -2.47
CA CYS A 101 2.24 -8.41 -2.07
C CYS A 101 1.92 -9.83 -2.59
N SER A 102 0.68 -10.12 -3.02
CA SER A 102 0.36 -11.42 -3.63
C SER A 102 0.94 -11.54 -5.04
N ASP A 103 0.64 -10.55 -5.90
CA ASP A 103 0.94 -10.60 -7.33
C ASP A 103 1.90 -9.48 -7.79
N GLY A 104 2.26 -8.56 -6.92
CA GLY A 104 3.24 -7.51 -7.18
C GLY A 104 2.74 -6.29 -7.98
N TRP A 105 1.55 -6.33 -8.55
CA TRP A 105 1.07 -5.29 -9.48
C TRP A 105 0.12 -4.24 -8.86
N ASP A 106 -0.38 -4.45 -7.64
CA ASP A 106 -1.37 -3.54 -7.01
C ASP A 106 -0.77 -2.85 -5.76
N ARG A 107 -0.74 -3.50 -4.59
CA ARG A 107 -0.26 -2.88 -3.34
C ARG A 107 1.21 -2.51 -3.37
N THR A 108 2.05 -3.33 -4.01
CA THR A 108 3.48 -3.09 -4.16
C THR A 108 3.78 -1.75 -4.82
N PRO A 109 3.28 -1.43 -6.03
CA PRO A 109 3.56 -0.15 -6.66
C PRO A 109 3.01 1.05 -5.89
N GLN A 110 1.92 0.90 -5.15
CA GLN A 110 1.39 1.97 -4.30
C GLN A 110 2.37 2.35 -3.18
N ILE A 111 2.91 1.36 -2.47
CA ILE A 111 3.90 1.58 -1.40
C ILE A 111 5.16 2.20 -1.97
N VAL A 112 5.69 1.62 -3.06
CA VAL A 112 6.95 2.02 -3.66
C VAL A 112 6.86 3.44 -4.22
N ALA A 113 5.85 3.74 -5.04
CA ALA A 113 5.69 5.07 -5.62
C ALA A 113 5.53 6.15 -4.55
N LEU A 114 4.79 5.85 -3.46
CA LEU A 114 4.64 6.82 -2.38
C LEU A 114 5.92 6.97 -1.56
N ALA A 115 6.69 5.90 -1.34
CA ALA A 115 7.99 5.99 -0.67
C ALA A 115 8.97 6.85 -1.48
N GLU A 116 9.01 6.70 -2.79
CA GLU A 116 9.84 7.51 -3.67
C GLU A 116 9.44 8.99 -3.69
N LEU A 117 8.14 9.28 -3.70
CA LEU A 117 7.64 10.65 -3.53
C LEU A 117 8.08 11.28 -2.20
N MET A 118 8.17 10.48 -1.13
CA MET A 118 8.64 10.95 0.18
C MET A 118 10.14 11.19 0.20
N MET A 119 10.94 10.34 -0.47
CA MET A 119 12.39 10.35 -0.38
C MET A 119 13.06 11.29 -1.38
N ASP A 120 12.55 11.39 -2.62
CA ASP A 120 13.19 12.14 -3.69
C ASP A 120 12.33 13.33 -4.17
N PRO A 121 12.83 14.58 -4.07
CA PRO A 121 12.14 15.76 -4.58
C PRO A 121 11.82 15.70 -6.08
N TYR A 122 12.61 14.98 -6.87
CA TYR A 122 12.37 14.84 -8.30
C TYR A 122 10.97 14.27 -8.58
N TYR A 123 10.56 13.23 -7.87
CA TYR A 123 9.24 12.61 -8.06
C TYR A 123 8.07 13.49 -7.61
N ARG A 124 8.33 14.59 -6.91
CA ARG A 124 7.34 15.62 -6.58
C ARG A 124 7.22 16.72 -7.65
N SER A 125 8.06 16.71 -8.70
CA SER A 125 7.88 17.52 -9.91
C SER A 125 6.84 16.88 -10.85
N ILE A 126 6.30 17.67 -11.80
CA ILE A 126 5.35 17.16 -12.80
C ILE A 126 6.00 16.06 -13.65
N ASP A 127 7.22 16.31 -14.14
CA ASP A 127 7.94 15.37 -15.00
C ASP A 127 8.27 14.06 -14.25
N GLY A 128 8.81 14.17 -13.03
CA GLY A 128 9.15 13.02 -12.22
C GLY A 128 7.91 12.20 -11.83
N PHE A 129 6.81 12.85 -11.49
CA PHE A 129 5.55 12.18 -11.19
C PHE A 129 5.01 11.41 -12.41
N GLN A 130 5.03 12.02 -13.60
CA GLN A 130 4.60 11.36 -14.84
C GLN A 130 5.45 10.13 -15.17
N VAL A 131 6.78 10.26 -15.06
CA VAL A 131 7.71 9.12 -15.28
C VAL A 131 7.37 7.99 -14.33
N ARG A 132 7.13 8.28 -13.05
CA ARG A 132 6.83 7.28 -12.03
C ARG A 132 5.48 6.63 -12.24
N PHE A 133 4.47 7.42 -12.58
CA PHE A 133 3.15 6.91 -12.90
C PHE A 133 3.18 5.92 -14.07
N ILE A 134 3.90 6.26 -15.15
CA ILE A 134 4.08 5.38 -16.30
C ILE A 134 4.81 4.09 -15.91
N GLN A 135 5.90 4.19 -15.15
CA GLN A 135 6.68 3.02 -14.74
C GLN A 135 5.87 2.04 -13.88
N HIS A 136 5.09 2.53 -12.93
CA HIS A 136 4.40 1.68 -11.98
C HIS A 136 3.06 1.15 -12.47
N TYR A 137 2.35 1.86 -13.32
CA TYR A 137 1.00 1.50 -13.72
C TYR A 137 0.86 1.03 -15.16
N PHE A 138 1.74 1.46 -16.08
CA PHE A 138 1.68 1.02 -17.47
C PHE A 138 2.62 -0.15 -17.80
N ASN A 139 3.73 -0.30 -17.10
CA ASN A 139 4.66 -1.42 -17.30
C ASN A 139 4.44 -2.56 -16.30
N SER A 140 3.22 -2.87 -15.95
CA SER A 140 2.84 -3.82 -14.89
C SER A 140 3.21 -5.29 -15.15
N SER A 141 3.83 -5.61 -16.28
CA SER A 141 4.25 -6.97 -16.64
C SER A 141 5.66 -7.36 -16.18
N THR A 142 6.39 -6.46 -15.53
CA THR A 142 7.79 -6.73 -15.13
C THR A 142 7.93 -6.70 -13.61
N LEU A 143 8.41 -7.79 -13.03
CA LEU A 143 8.88 -7.87 -11.64
C LEU A 143 9.82 -6.69 -11.34
N ARG A 144 9.53 -5.92 -10.30
CA ARG A 144 10.31 -4.74 -9.93
C ARG A 144 10.96 -4.93 -8.59
N TYR A 145 12.27 -4.90 -8.62
CA TYR A 145 13.12 -4.77 -7.44
C TYR A 145 13.53 -3.30 -7.29
N ILE A 146 13.55 -2.79 -6.09
CA ILE A 146 14.18 -1.53 -5.70
C ILE A 146 15.49 -1.87 -5.02
#